data_d90339e78170936c165d77da97be0dc2
#
_entry.id   d90339e78170936c165d77da97be0dc2
#
_cell.length_a   1.000
_cell.length_b   1.000
_cell.length_c   1.000
_cell.angle_alpha   90.00
_cell.angle_beta   90.00
_cell.angle_gamma   90.00
#
_symmetry.space_group_name_H-M   'P 1'
#
loop_
_entity.id
_entity.type
_entity.pdbx_description
1 polymer ?
#
loop_
_entity_poly.entity_id
_entity_poly.type
_entity_poly.pdbx_seq_one_letter_code
_entity_poly.pdbx_strand_id
1 'polypeptide(L)'
;MSIKRLALCRSQGRLFVLLRFAGKDVAEIIECEGSQAFAHATTNGASVPSLALPIDHGRVLALCPSVAGYERELAVLVLPFLDGSAIDVDFASSGQKLGSIRLDSRMAKLESKINYKAKPVLCALIRDAQRGERCGRYEIDAVRYLPADSGAVWRYEVTWAGDSQCTPQLEILDTHMNDIDATVHMFESQVDVPQQNGCRVNKTYLSVEMPEDIRDFVAIATDPVGQIQSGFCAMDGRLYNGMVDDSWNRMKDARADDAAYRRWFEQHRAKPGDLACQRVAAAAFAYRPLVSIVVPCYKTDRVYLRELLDSVLAQSYDNWELLLMDASPEWDA
;
A
#
# COMPACT_ATOMS: atom_id res chain seq x y z
N MET A 1 -18.93 8.98 31.86
CA MET A 1 -18.55 7.63 31.43
C MET A 1 -17.03 7.55 31.36
N SER A 2 -16.40 6.44 31.72
CA SER A 2 -14.93 6.29 31.62
C SER A 2 -14.56 5.53 30.36
N ILE A 3 -13.85 6.20 29.46
CA ILE A 3 -13.22 5.57 28.29
C ILE A 3 -11.77 5.31 28.64
N LYS A 4 -11.34 4.07 28.53
CA LYS A 4 -9.98 3.65 28.86
C LYS A 4 -9.29 3.09 27.63
N ARG A 5 -8.14 3.65 27.27
CA ARG A 5 -7.24 3.06 26.27
C ARG A 5 -6.52 1.86 26.87
N LEU A 6 -6.64 0.71 26.23
CA LEU A 6 -6.01 -0.54 26.66
C LEU A 6 -4.72 -0.83 25.89
N ALA A 7 -4.72 -0.54 24.58
CA ALA A 7 -3.57 -0.74 23.71
C ALA A 7 -3.55 0.23 22.56
N LEU A 8 -2.36 0.48 22.01
CA LEU A 8 -2.13 1.29 20.82
C LEU A 8 -1.07 0.60 19.95
N CYS A 9 -1.31 0.50 18.66
CA CYS A 9 -0.36 -0.09 17.70
C CYS A 9 -0.38 0.68 16.38
N ARG A 10 0.78 0.85 15.76
CA ARG A 10 0.91 1.35 14.40
C ARG A 10 1.12 0.19 13.45
N SER A 11 0.36 0.14 12.37
CA SER A 11 0.54 -0.84 11.29
C SER A 11 0.07 -0.23 9.96
N GLN A 12 0.86 -0.37 8.91
CA GLN A 12 0.53 0.08 7.54
C GLN A 12 -0.01 1.52 7.45
N GLY A 13 0.69 2.47 8.08
CA GLY A 13 0.27 3.88 8.10
C GLY A 13 -0.98 4.19 8.92
N ARG A 14 -1.50 3.23 9.68
CA ARG A 14 -2.70 3.37 10.52
C ARG A 14 -2.37 3.22 12.00
N LEU A 15 -3.13 3.92 12.84
CA LEU A 15 -3.18 3.70 14.28
C LEU A 15 -4.37 2.81 14.62
N PHE A 16 -4.11 1.74 15.36
CA PHE A 16 -5.12 0.86 15.93
C PHE A 16 -5.14 1.05 17.43
N VAL A 17 -6.29 1.41 17.97
CA VAL A 17 -6.45 1.72 19.39
C VAL A 17 -7.53 0.83 19.98
N LEU A 18 -7.16 -0.03 20.92
CA LEU A 18 -8.12 -0.82 21.68
C LEU A 18 -8.66 0.01 22.86
N LEU A 19 -9.97 0.23 22.84
CA LEU A 19 -10.68 1.05 23.82
C LEU A 19 -11.67 0.23 24.62
N ARG A 20 -11.86 0.59 25.88
CA ARG A 20 -12.93 0.09 26.73
C ARG A 20 -13.87 1.24 27.11
N PHE A 21 -15.15 1.01 26.94
CA PHE A 21 -16.25 1.93 27.26
C PHE A 21 -17.05 1.36 28.44
N ALA A 22 -16.65 1.68 29.66
CA ALA A 22 -17.20 1.06 30.84
C ALA A 22 -18.72 1.19 30.94
N GLY A 23 -19.40 0.04 31.06
CA GLY A 23 -20.86 -0.04 31.21
C GLY A 23 -21.67 0.16 29.93
N LYS A 24 -21.04 0.05 28.73
CA LYS A 24 -21.75 0.18 27.46
C LYS A 24 -21.50 -1.02 26.54
N ASP A 25 -22.56 -1.50 25.92
CA ASP A 25 -22.46 -2.45 24.81
C ASP A 25 -22.11 -1.69 23.51
N VAL A 26 -20.81 -1.59 23.24
CA VAL A 26 -20.30 -0.77 22.14
C VAL A 26 -20.53 -1.47 20.80
N ALA A 27 -20.56 -2.79 20.77
CA ALA A 27 -20.83 -3.54 19.57
C ALA A 27 -22.21 -3.22 19.03
N GLU A 28 -23.23 -3.26 19.91
CA GLU A 28 -24.62 -2.91 19.55
C GLU A 28 -24.72 -1.47 19.05
N ILE A 29 -24.04 -0.53 19.73
CA ILE A 29 -24.05 0.88 19.32
C ILE A 29 -23.45 1.05 17.91
N ILE A 30 -22.30 0.46 17.64
CA ILE A 30 -21.63 0.59 16.33
C ILE A 30 -22.46 -0.08 15.23
N GLU A 31 -23.07 -1.23 15.52
CA GLU A 31 -23.92 -1.94 14.56
C GLU A 31 -25.20 -1.15 14.22
N CYS A 32 -25.81 -0.49 15.20
CA CYS A 32 -27.03 0.27 15.00
C CYS A 32 -26.80 1.65 14.37
N GLU A 33 -25.77 2.37 14.79
CA GLU A 33 -25.57 3.78 14.43
C GLU A 33 -24.49 3.97 13.35
N GLY A 34 -23.66 2.96 13.15
CA GLY A 34 -22.52 3.02 12.26
C GLY A 34 -21.26 3.61 12.90
N SER A 35 -20.13 3.23 12.37
CA SER A 35 -18.80 3.58 12.88
C SER A 35 -18.54 5.10 12.96
N GLN A 36 -19.01 5.85 11.96
CA GLN A 36 -18.75 7.30 11.88
C GLN A 36 -19.63 8.12 12.79
N ALA A 37 -20.88 7.72 13.00
CA ALA A 37 -21.74 8.38 13.98
C ALA A 37 -21.21 8.15 15.40
N PHE A 38 -20.59 7.00 15.65
CA PHE A 38 -20.04 6.64 16.96
C PHE A 38 -18.72 7.34 17.28
N ALA A 39 -17.78 7.48 16.33
CA ALA A 39 -16.46 8.06 16.57
C ALA A 39 -16.14 9.17 15.56
N HIS A 40 -15.86 10.36 16.06
CA HIS A 40 -15.45 11.52 15.27
C HIS A 40 -14.07 11.99 15.69
N ALA A 41 -13.12 11.91 14.78
CA ALA A 41 -11.74 12.29 15.00
C ALA A 41 -11.41 13.64 14.36
N THR A 42 -10.59 14.43 15.04
CA THR A 42 -10.09 15.72 14.53
C THR A 42 -8.62 15.91 14.88
N THR A 43 -7.90 16.62 14.02
CA THR A 43 -6.55 17.12 14.30
C THR A 43 -6.47 18.57 13.88
N ASN A 44 -5.98 19.44 14.77
CA ASN A 44 -5.90 20.89 14.54
C ASN A 44 -7.22 21.51 14.01
N GLY A 45 -8.37 20.95 14.42
CA GLY A 45 -9.70 21.39 13.96
C GLY A 45 -10.17 20.81 12.62
N ALA A 46 -9.31 20.09 11.89
CA ALA A 46 -9.70 19.38 10.68
C ALA A 46 -10.26 17.99 11.01
N SER A 47 -11.30 17.55 10.28
CA SER A 47 -11.85 16.20 10.42
C SER A 47 -10.84 15.17 9.91
N VAL A 48 -10.68 14.08 10.66
CA VAL A 48 -9.79 12.97 10.33
C VAL A 48 -10.65 11.71 10.16
N PRO A 49 -10.45 10.94 9.09
CA PRO A 49 -11.15 9.67 8.90
C PRO A 49 -10.96 8.77 10.10
N SER A 50 -12.04 8.19 10.60
CA SER A 50 -12.02 7.26 11.73
C SER A 50 -12.97 6.11 11.50
N LEU A 51 -12.54 4.90 11.88
CA LEU A 51 -13.37 3.70 11.88
C LEU A 51 -13.39 3.12 13.27
N ALA A 52 -14.58 2.90 13.83
CA ALA A 52 -14.75 2.14 15.05
C ALA A 52 -15.26 0.73 14.67
N LEU A 53 -14.51 -0.28 15.05
CA LEU A 53 -14.81 -1.67 14.73
C LEU A 53 -15.36 -2.37 15.96
N PRO A 54 -16.53 -3.04 15.86
CA PRO A 54 -16.96 -3.97 16.89
C PRO A 54 -15.98 -5.14 16.96
N ILE A 55 -15.88 -5.75 18.11
CA ILE A 55 -14.98 -6.87 18.34
C ILE A 55 -15.76 -8.18 18.41
N ASP A 56 -15.30 -9.23 17.72
CA ASP A 56 -15.78 -10.59 17.96
C ASP A 56 -15.41 -11.05 19.38
N HIS A 57 -16.45 -11.10 20.22
CA HIS A 57 -16.31 -11.40 21.65
C HIS A 57 -15.69 -12.78 21.90
N GLY A 58 -16.10 -13.81 21.15
CA GLY A 58 -15.57 -15.16 21.30
C GLY A 58 -14.09 -15.23 21.01
N ARG A 59 -13.65 -14.51 19.98
CA ARG A 59 -12.24 -14.48 19.59
C ARG A 59 -11.37 -13.66 20.55
N VAL A 60 -11.89 -12.55 21.05
CA VAL A 60 -11.18 -11.76 22.06
C VAL A 60 -11.00 -12.55 23.34
N LEU A 61 -12.02 -13.25 23.81
CA LEU A 61 -11.91 -14.11 24.99
C LEU A 61 -10.89 -15.23 24.82
N ALA A 62 -10.84 -15.85 23.64
CA ALA A 62 -9.85 -16.88 23.32
C ALA A 62 -8.41 -16.36 23.35
N LEU A 63 -8.19 -15.11 22.91
CA LEU A 63 -6.87 -14.47 22.86
C LEU A 63 -6.46 -13.78 24.16
N CYS A 64 -7.44 -13.32 24.94
CA CYS A 64 -7.22 -12.56 26.17
C CYS A 64 -8.31 -12.86 27.20
N PRO A 65 -8.23 -13.98 27.93
CA PRO A 65 -9.21 -14.35 28.95
C PRO A 65 -9.43 -13.29 30.03
N SER A 66 -8.47 -12.39 30.23
CA SER A 66 -8.52 -11.32 31.22
C SER A 66 -9.56 -10.24 30.95
N VAL A 67 -10.20 -10.24 29.78
CA VAL A 67 -11.29 -9.31 29.43
C VAL A 67 -12.69 -9.91 29.68
N ALA A 68 -12.75 -11.14 30.18
CA ALA A 68 -14.03 -11.79 30.49
C ALA A 68 -14.90 -10.91 31.40
N GLY A 69 -16.15 -10.72 30.98
CA GLY A 69 -17.14 -9.89 31.68
C GLY A 69 -17.20 -8.43 31.25
N TYR A 70 -16.30 -7.96 30.36
CA TYR A 70 -16.41 -6.65 29.74
C TYR A 70 -16.05 -6.62 28.24
N GLU A 71 -16.06 -7.75 27.60
CA GLU A 71 -15.75 -7.91 26.17
C GLU A 71 -16.68 -7.08 25.27
N ARG A 72 -17.96 -6.90 25.67
CA ARG A 72 -18.92 -6.05 24.95
C ARG A 72 -18.66 -4.55 25.08
N GLU A 73 -17.83 -4.16 26.05
CA GLU A 73 -17.40 -2.80 26.27
C GLU A 73 -16.20 -2.40 25.38
N LEU A 74 -15.71 -3.32 24.52
CA LEU A 74 -14.49 -3.13 23.75
C LEU A 74 -14.79 -2.75 22.30
N ALA A 75 -14.01 -1.81 21.77
CA ALA A 75 -13.95 -1.48 20.35
C ALA A 75 -12.51 -1.22 19.90
N VAL A 76 -12.23 -1.47 18.63
CA VAL A 76 -11.00 -1.03 17.98
C VAL A 76 -11.30 0.24 17.18
N LEU A 77 -10.58 1.31 17.49
CA LEU A 77 -10.57 2.52 16.70
C LEU A 77 -9.40 2.47 15.72
N VAL A 78 -9.67 2.72 14.44
CA VAL A 78 -8.68 2.80 13.37
C VAL A 78 -8.62 4.23 12.88
N LEU A 79 -7.41 4.79 12.84
CA LEU A 79 -7.13 6.17 12.43
C LEU A 79 -5.93 6.19 11.48
N PRO A 80 -5.77 7.18 10.59
CA PRO A 80 -4.51 7.41 9.91
C PRO A 80 -3.41 7.75 10.92
N PHE A 81 -2.18 7.33 10.64
CA PHE A 81 -1.03 7.75 11.40
C PHE A 81 -0.58 9.14 10.93
N LEU A 82 -0.76 10.15 11.76
CA LEU A 82 -0.36 11.53 11.46
C LEU A 82 0.91 11.84 12.26
N ASP A 83 2.06 11.98 11.58
CA ASP A 83 3.34 12.13 12.27
C ASP A 83 3.44 13.50 12.97
N GLY A 84 3.76 13.44 14.25
CA GLY A 84 3.93 14.64 15.09
C GLY A 84 2.64 15.34 15.52
N SER A 85 1.46 14.90 15.07
CA SER A 85 0.16 15.52 15.41
C SER A 85 -0.56 14.72 16.50
N ALA A 86 -1.38 15.44 17.30
CA ALA A 86 -2.31 14.83 18.21
C ALA A 86 -3.69 14.74 17.55
N ILE A 87 -4.37 13.62 17.78
CA ILE A 87 -5.73 13.37 17.29
C ILE A 87 -6.67 13.38 18.48
N ASP A 88 -7.66 14.25 18.45
CA ASP A 88 -8.74 14.29 19.43
C ASP A 88 -9.92 13.47 18.86
N VAL A 89 -10.45 12.54 19.64
CA VAL A 89 -11.57 11.69 19.22
C VAL A 89 -12.72 11.84 20.19
N ASP A 90 -13.85 12.29 19.69
CA ASP A 90 -15.12 12.36 20.39
C ASP A 90 -15.96 11.12 20.06
N PHE A 91 -16.59 10.56 21.08
CA PHE A 91 -17.51 9.44 20.95
C PHE A 91 -18.92 9.88 21.32
N ALA A 92 -19.88 9.48 20.50
CA ALA A 92 -21.29 9.78 20.69
C ALA A 92 -22.16 8.54 20.45
N SER A 93 -23.36 8.55 21.00
CA SER A 93 -24.42 7.60 20.70
C SER A 93 -25.76 8.32 20.76
N SER A 94 -26.60 8.16 19.74
CA SER A 94 -27.90 8.83 19.61
C SER A 94 -27.81 10.35 19.82
N GLY A 95 -26.73 10.97 19.30
CA GLY A 95 -26.48 12.40 19.44
C GLY A 95 -25.97 12.85 20.82
N GLN A 96 -25.82 11.95 21.78
CA GLN A 96 -25.27 12.25 23.09
C GLN A 96 -23.76 11.96 23.15
N LYS A 97 -22.97 12.92 23.62
CA LYS A 97 -21.53 12.72 23.83
C LYS A 97 -21.30 11.68 24.93
N LEU A 98 -20.60 10.60 24.59
CA LEU A 98 -20.18 9.56 25.53
C LEU A 98 -18.87 9.92 26.24
N GLY A 99 -17.98 10.61 25.53
CA GLY A 99 -16.68 11.02 26.05
C GLY A 99 -15.71 11.38 24.95
N SER A 100 -14.47 11.67 25.31
CA SER A 100 -13.39 11.95 24.36
C SER A 100 -12.07 11.39 24.84
N ILE A 101 -11.18 11.14 23.89
CA ILE A 101 -9.78 10.79 24.15
C ILE A 101 -8.89 11.66 23.28
N ARG A 102 -7.66 11.86 23.74
CA ARG A 102 -6.58 12.48 22.95
C ARG A 102 -5.49 11.47 22.72
N LEU A 103 -5.10 11.30 21.46
CA LEU A 103 -4.07 10.39 21.03
C LEU A 103 -2.88 11.20 20.50
N ASP A 104 -1.70 10.99 21.07
CA ASP A 104 -0.46 11.57 20.57
C ASP A 104 0.30 10.51 19.78
N SER A 105 0.56 10.78 18.51
CA SER A 105 1.28 9.87 17.61
C SER A 105 2.69 9.50 18.10
N ARG A 106 3.35 10.40 18.88
CA ARG A 106 4.66 10.14 19.47
C ARG A 106 4.62 9.03 20.50
N MET A 107 3.50 8.92 21.24
CA MET A 107 3.31 7.86 22.23
C MET A 107 3.16 6.48 21.61
N ALA A 108 2.68 6.40 20.36
CA ALA A 108 2.54 5.13 19.64
C ALA A 108 3.88 4.38 19.48
N LYS A 109 4.97 5.11 19.33
CA LYS A 109 6.33 4.51 19.27
C LYS A 109 6.78 3.95 20.61
N LEU A 110 6.33 4.53 21.72
CA LEU A 110 6.72 4.14 23.08
C LEU A 110 5.86 2.99 23.60
N GLU A 111 4.55 3.07 23.42
CA GLU A 111 3.59 2.07 23.94
C GLU A 111 3.67 0.73 23.20
N SER A 112 4.07 0.71 21.92
CA SER A 112 4.30 -0.54 21.19
C SER A 112 5.38 -1.41 21.82
N LYS A 113 6.24 -0.83 22.66
CA LYS A 113 7.29 -1.54 23.42
C LYS A 113 6.85 -1.98 24.82
N ILE A 114 5.83 -1.35 25.40
CA ILE A 114 5.50 -1.47 26.84
C ILE A 114 4.30 -2.39 27.10
N ASN A 115 3.32 -2.49 26.16
CA ASN A 115 2.05 -3.19 26.43
C ASN A 115 2.03 -4.64 25.93
N TYR A 116 2.78 -5.52 26.59
CA TYR A 116 2.98 -6.92 26.21
C TYR A 116 1.69 -7.78 26.23
N LYS A 117 0.70 -7.46 27.08
CA LYS A 117 -0.49 -8.30 27.29
C LYS A 117 -1.62 -8.06 26.29
N ALA A 118 -1.81 -6.83 25.85
CA ALA A 118 -2.86 -6.48 24.89
C ALA A 118 -2.40 -6.56 23.42
N LYS A 119 -1.10 -6.67 23.18
CA LYS A 119 -0.49 -6.72 21.84
C LYS A 119 -0.94 -7.92 21.01
N PRO A 120 -1.03 -9.16 21.53
CA PRO A 120 -1.52 -10.29 20.73
C PRO A 120 -2.97 -10.10 20.27
N VAL A 121 -3.85 -9.58 21.14
CA VAL A 121 -5.25 -9.28 20.82
C VAL A 121 -5.31 -8.22 19.71
N LEU A 122 -4.60 -7.13 19.89
CA LEU A 122 -4.57 -6.05 18.89
C LEU A 122 -3.99 -6.52 17.55
N CYS A 123 -2.93 -7.33 17.55
CA CYS A 123 -2.37 -7.91 16.33
C CYS A 123 -3.32 -8.87 15.61
N ALA A 124 -4.14 -9.62 16.36
CA ALA A 124 -5.15 -10.48 15.79
C ALA A 124 -6.29 -9.66 15.17
N LEU A 125 -6.76 -8.63 15.87
CA LEU A 125 -7.80 -7.72 15.42
C LEU A 125 -7.35 -6.90 14.19
N ILE A 126 -6.09 -6.49 14.12
CA ILE A 126 -5.51 -5.86 12.94
C ILE A 126 -5.56 -6.81 11.73
N ARG A 127 -5.19 -8.08 11.92
CA ARG A 127 -5.25 -9.08 10.85
C ARG A 127 -6.68 -9.33 10.37
N ASP A 128 -7.66 -9.24 11.27
CA ASP A 128 -9.07 -9.39 10.93
C ASP A 128 -9.61 -8.16 10.18
N ALA A 129 -9.27 -6.97 10.64
CA ALA A 129 -9.58 -5.73 9.94
C ALA A 129 -8.96 -5.68 8.52
N GLN A 130 -7.77 -6.25 8.36
CA GLN A 130 -7.10 -6.38 7.05
C GLN A 130 -7.72 -7.45 6.13
N ARG A 131 -8.53 -8.39 6.69
CA ARG A 131 -9.20 -9.44 5.92
C ARG A 131 -10.56 -9.03 5.34
N GLY A 132 -10.98 -7.77 5.51
CA GLY A 132 -12.13 -7.23 4.83
C GLY A 132 -13.43 -7.25 5.62
N GLU A 133 -13.40 -7.11 6.94
CA GLU A 133 -14.58 -6.63 7.65
C GLU A 133 -14.80 -5.15 7.32
N ARG A 134 -15.85 -4.89 6.55
CA ARG A 134 -16.17 -3.59 5.97
C ARG A 134 -16.85 -2.73 7.01
N CYS A 135 -16.14 -1.74 7.48
CA CYS A 135 -16.64 -0.81 8.49
C CYS A 135 -16.68 0.59 7.94
N GLY A 136 -17.63 0.85 7.09
CA GLY A 136 -17.88 2.15 6.50
C GLY A 136 -18.51 2.05 5.12
N ARG A 137 -18.84 3.22 4.53
CA ARG A 137 -19.47 3.27 3.22
C ARG A 137 -18.48 2.96 2.09
N TYR A 138 -17.23 3.38 2.26
CA TYR A 138 -16.16 3.17 1.29
C TYR A 138 -14.97 2.45 1.92
N GLU A 139 -14.38 1.54 1.17
CA GLU A 139 -13.08 0.92 1.48
C GLU A 139 -12.10 1.32 0.40
N ILE A 140 -10.89 1.72 0.78
CA ILE A 140 -9.84 2.10 -0.16
C ILE A 140 -8.65 1.18 0.04
N ASP A 141 -8.19 0.57 -1.04
CA ASP A 141 -6.96 -0.21 -1.06
C ASP A 141 -6.02 0.30 -2.16
N ALA A 142 -4.75 0.46 -1.81
CA ALA A 142 -3.71 0.70 -2.79
C ALA A 142 -3.36 -0.64 -3.45
N VAL A 143 -3.70 -0.79 -4.73
CA VAL A 143 -3.52 -2.06 -5.44
C VAL A 143 -2.24 -2.13 -6.25
N ARG A 144 -1.68 -0.98 -6.63
CA ARG A 144 -0.46 -0.95 -7.45
C ARG A 144 0.23 0.41 -7.41
N TYR A 145 1.57 0.40 -7.35
CA TYR A 145 2.44 1.54 -7.64
C TYR A 145 3.05 1.39 -9.03
N LEU A 146 3.13 2.49 -9.78
CA LEU A 146 3.78 2.56 -11.08
C LEU A 146 4.74 3.76 -11.08
N PRO A 147 6.06 3.54 -11.25
CA PRO A 147 6.97 4.65 -11.48
C PRO A 147 6.64 5.33 -12.80
N ALA A 148 6.76 6.66 -12.83
CA ALA A 148 6.55 7.50 -14.00
C ALA A 148 7.72 8.46 -14.17
N ASP A 149 7.91 8.99 -15.38
CA ASP A 149 9.04 9.87 -15.71
C ASP A 149 9.03 11.19 -14.92
N SER A 150 7.85 11.65 -14.48
CA SER A 150 7.65 12.93 -13.80
C SER A 150 7.06 12.80 -12.39
N GLY A 151 7.13 11.63 -11.77
CA GLY A 151 6.54 11.42 -10.45
C GLY A 151 6.18 9.96 -10.20
N ALA A 152 5.18 9.75 -9.35
CA ALA A 152 4.67 8.44 -8.99
C ALA A 152 3.20 8.30 -9.39
N VAL A 153 2.84 7.17 -9.97
CA VAL A 153 1.45 6.83 -10.27
C VAL A 153 0.99 5.70 -9.35
N TRP A 154 -0.01 5.99 -8.56
CA TRP A 154 -0.66 5.04 -7.68
C TRP A 154 -1.94 4.50 -8.31
N ARG A 155 -2.24 3.25 -8.05
CA ARG A 155 -3.52 2.63 -8.42
C ARG A 155 -4.27 2.28 -7.15
N TYR A 156 -5.52 2.74 -7.08
CA TYR A 156 -6.41 2.48 -5.96
C TYR A 156 -7.67 1.74 -6.43
N GLU A 157 -8.13 0.83 -5.58
CA GLU A 157 -9.46 0.24 -5.68
C GLU A 157 -10.31 0.82 -4.54
N VAL A 158 -11.41 1.48 -4.89
CA VAL A 158 -12.41 1.93 -3.91
C VAL A 158 -13.64 1.04 -4.05
N THR A 159 -14.02 0.40 -2.97
CA THR A 159 -15.18 -0.50 -2.90
C THR A 159 -16.26 0.13 -2.04
N TRP A 160 -17.51 0.09 -2.49
CA TRP A 160 -18.66 0.59 -1.72
C TRP A 160 -19.93 -0.19 -1.99
N ALA A 161 -20.87 -0.13 -1.02
CA ALA A 161 -22.23 -0.63 -1.16
C ALA A 161 -23.21 0.53 -1.40
N GLY A 162 -24.26 0.30 -2.18
CA GLY A 162 -25.32 1.27 -2.44
C GLY A 162 -25.45 1.65 -3.92
N ASP A 163 -26.05 2.82 -4.20
CA ASP A 163 -26.33 3.28 -5.55
C ASP A 163 -25.05 3.48 -6.35
N SER A 164 -25.00 2.90 -7.55
CA SER A 164 -23.87 3.01 -8.48
C SER A 164 -23.60 4.44 -8.97
N GLN A 165 -24.56 5.35 -8.83
CA GLN A 165 -24.41 6.77 -9.18
C GLN A 165 -23.63 7.56 -8.13
N CYS A 166 -23.41 7.01 -6.94
CA CYS A 166 -22.61 7.62 -5.89
C CYS A 166 -21.12 7.30 -6.03
N THR A 167 -20.51 7.61 -7.18
CA THR A 167 -19.08 7.42 -7.40
C THR A 167 -18.27 8.25 -6.40
N PRO A 168 -17.38 7.62 -5.61
CA PRO A 168 -16.59 8.34 -4.63
C PRO A 168 -15.59 9.29 -5.29
N GLN A 169 -15.33 10.42 -4.66
CA GLN A 169 -14.20 11.29 -4.94
C GLN A 169 -13.04 10.88 -4.03
N LEU A 170 -11.83 10.87 -4.58
CA LEU A 170 -10.62 10.55 -3.83
C LEU A 170 -9.80 11.83 -3.62
N GLU A 171 -9.51 12.13 -2.36
CA GLU A 171 -8.64 13.21 -1.93
C GLU A 171 -7.33 12.63 -1.41
N ILE A 172 -6.21 13.28 -1.72
CA ILE A 172 -4.89 12.88 -1.24
C ILE A 172 -4.32 13.99 -0.37
N LEU A 173 -4.02 13.65 0.87
CA LEU A 173 -3.59 14.60 1.89
C LEU A 173 -2.25 14.19 2.49
N ASP A 174 -1.49 15.15 2.97
CA ASP A 174 -0.28 14.88 3.75
C ASP A 174 -0.61 14.37 5.17
N THR A 175 0.40 14.05 5.96
CA THR A 175 0.23 13.59 7.34
C THR A 175 -0.25 14.68 8.30
N HIS A 176 -0.36 15.93 7.84
CA HIS A 176 -0.92 17.06 8.56
C HIS A 176 -2.33 17.44 8.06
N MET A 177 -2.88 16.64 7.13
CA MET A 177 -4.20 16.84 6.51
C MET A 177 -4.26 18.08 5.60
N ASN A 178 -3.16 18.48 5.00
CA ASN A 178 -3.12 19.47 3.93
C ASN A 178 -3.17 18.78 2.57
N ASP A 179 -3.72 19.48 1.58
CA ASP A 179 -3.76 19.00 0.22
C ASP A 179 -2.35 18.75 -0.34
N ILE A 180 -2.21 17.64 -1.05
CA ILE A 180 -1.02 17.35 -1.86
C ILE A 180 -1.38 17.65 -3.32
N ASP A 181 -0.41 18.19 -4.07
CA ASP A 181 -0.55 18.36 -5.52
C ASP A 181 -0.60 16.98 -6.20
N ALA A 182 -1.80 16.44 -6.26
CA ALA A 182 -2.08 15.12 -6.82
C ALA A 182 -3.22 15.20 -7.84
N THR A 183 -3.01 14.54 -8.98
CA THR A 183 -4.04 14.45 -10.03
C THR A 183 -4.71 13.09 -9.97
N VAL A 184 -6.03 13.09 -9.77
CA VAL A 184 -6.82 11.86 -9.64
C VAL A 184 -7.64 11.63 -10.92
N HIS A 185 -7.47 10.46 -11.51
CA HIS A 185 -8.21 10.03 -12.71
C HIS A 185 -8.95 8.73 -12.44
N MET A 186 -10.24 8.69 -12.70
CA MET A 186 -11.01 7.44 -12.73
C MET A 186 -10.79 6.78 -14.09
N PHE A 187 -10.40 5.50 -14.10
CA PHE A 187 -10.17 4.78 -15.37
C PHE A 187 -11.10 3.59 -15.58
N GLU A 188 -11.70 3.05 -14.53
CA GLU A 188 -12.66 1.94 -14.62
C GLU A 188 -13.64 2.00 -13.44
N SER A 189 -14.89 1.62 -13.69
CA SER A 189 -15.90 1.41 -12.65
C SER A 189 -16.67 0.13 -12.95
N GLN A 190 -16.84 -0.71 -11.94
CA GLN A 190 -17.62 -1.95 -11.99
C GLN A 190 -18.77 -1.86 -11.00
N VAL A 191 -19.96 -2.14 -11.44
CA VAL A 191 -21.16 -2.11 -10.61
C VAL A 191 -21.63 -3.52 -10.28
N ASP A 192 -22.22 -3.66 -9.11
CA ASP A 192 -22.91 -4.89 -8.71
C ASP A 192 -21.99 -6.14 -8.72
N VAL A 193 -20.74 -5.98 -8.28
CA VAL A 193 -19.74 -7.05 -8.25
C VAL A 193 -20.03 -8.01 -7.09
N PRO A 194 -20.21 -9.32 -7.35
CA PRO A 194 -20.46 -10.30 -6.30
C PRO A 194 -19.21 -10.50 -5.43
N GLN A 195 -19.42 -10.60 -4.12
CA GLN A 195 -18.38 -10.89 -3.13
C GLN A 195 -18.53 -12.32 -2.60
N GLN A 196 -17.45 -12.86 -2.01
CA GLN A 196 -17.44 -14.22 -1.45
C GLN A 196 -18.47 -14.44 -0.34
N ASN A 197 -18.86 -13.39 0.38
CA ASN A 197 -19.87 -13.42 1.44
C ASN A 197 -21.30 -13.30 0.92
N GLY A 198 -21.51 -13.30 -0.40
CA GLY A 198 -22.83 -13.16 -1.04
C GLY A 198 -23.32 -11.71 -1.16
N CYS A 199 -22.64 -10.73 -0.59
CA CYS A 199 -22.96 -9.32 -0.78
C CYS A 199 -22.55 -8.86 -2.18
N ARG A 200 -23.16 -7.78 -2.65
CA ARG A 200 -22.82 -7.14 -3.92
C ARG A 200 -22.33 -5.71 -3.66
N VAL A 201 -21.32 -5.30 -4.40
CA VAL A 201 -20.65 -4.02 -4.20
C VAL A 201 -20.30 -3.37 -5.52
N ASN A 202 -20.06 -2.08 -5.48
CA ASN A 202 -19.48 -1.35 -6.60
C ASN A 202 -17.97 -1.18 -6.36
N LYS A 203 -17.21 -1.11 -7.44
CA LYS A 203 -15.76 -0.87 -7.41
C LYS A 203 -15.39 0.22 -8.38
N THR A 204 -14.55 1.14 -7.95
CA THR A 204 -13.96 2.16 -8.82
C THR A 204 -12.44 2.05 -8.74
N TYR A 205 -11.82 2.04 -9.91
CA TYR A 205 -10.38 2.02 -10.04
C TYR A 205 -9.89 3.41 -10.41
N LEU A 206 -8.98 3.93 -9.60
CA LEU A 206 -8.46 5.29 -9.70
C LEU A 206 -6.96 5.26 -9.93
N SER A 207 -6.48 6.18 -10.76
CA SER A 207 -5.07 6.48 -10.97
C SER A 207 -4.78 7.81 -10.32
N VAL A 208 -3.77 7.86 -9.47
CA VAL A 208 -3.35 9.07 -8.78
C VAL A 208 -1.90 9.37 -9.13
N GLU A 209 -1.69 10.51 -9.75
CA GLU A 209 -0.35 11.02 -10.03
C GLU A 209 0.04 12.01 -8.94
N MET A 210 1.22 11.83 -8.34
CA MET A 210 1.74 12.70 -7.29
C MET A 210 3.28 12.80 -7.35
N PRO A 211 3.90 13.80 -6.72
CA PRO A 211 5.35 13.92 -6.60
C PRO A 211 5.98 12.67 -5.97
N GLU A 212 7.13 12.22 -6.49
CA GLU A 212 7.79 10.98 -6.06
C GLU A 212 8.41 11.09 -4.65
N ASP A 213 8.72 12.29 -4.19
CA ASP A 213 9.28 12.55 -2.87
C ASP A 213 8.26 12.39 -1.72
N ILE A 214 6.97 12.36 -2.04
CA ILE A 214 5.89 12.17 -1.06
C ILE A 214 5.74 10.69 -0.74
N ARG A 215 6.12 10.29 0.47
CA ARG A 215 6.11 8.90 0.93
C ARG A 215 5.15 8.59 2.05
N ASP A 216 4.76 9.60 2.82
CA ASP A 216 3.78 9.49 3.89
C ASP A 216 2.56 10.35 3.53
N PHE A 217 1.43 9.70 3.28
CA PHE A 217 0.21 10.39 2.86
C PHE A 217 -1.05 9.60 3.24
N VAL A 218 -2.20 10.22 3.09
CA VAL A 218 -3.52 9.65 3.36
C VAL A 218 -4.41 9.85 2.13
N ALA A 219 -5.01 8.77 1.63
CA ALA A 219 -6.04 8.80 0.61
C ALA A 219 -7.41 8.65 1.29
N ILE A 220 -8.35 9.55 1.00
CA ILE A 220 -9.69 9.58 1.60
C ILE A 220 -10.73 9.49 0.49
N ALA A 221 -11.70 8.57 0.60
CA ALA A 221 -12.88 8.57 -0.24
C ALA A 221 -13.99 9.40 0.39
N THR A 222 -14.53 10.35 -0.37
CA THR A 222 -15.69 11.16 -0.02
C THR A 222 -16.86 10.85 -0.94
N ASP A 223 -18.08 11.10 -0.48
CA ASP A 223 -19.21 11.00 -1.38
C ASP A 223 -19.33 12.24 -2.28
N PRO A 224 -20.10 12.17 -3.39
CA PRO A 224 -20.25 13.29 -4.32
C PRO A 224 -20.85 14.57 -3.72
N VAL A 225 -21.45 14.48 -2.53
CA VAL A 225 -22.02 15.63 -1.80
C VAL A 225 -20.98 16.28 -0.88
N GLY A 226 -19.72 15.79 -0.90
CA GLY A 226 -18.61 16.37 -0.13
C GLY A 226 -18.60 15.98 1.35
N GLN A 227 -19.38 14.98 1.76
CA GLN A 227 -19.33 14.45 3.12
C GLN A 227 -18.27 13.36 3.20
N ILE A 228 -17.34 13.48 4.14
CA ILE A 228 -16.35 12.46 4.41
C ILE A 228 -17.05 11.19 4.85
N GLN A 229 -16.85 10.11 4.10
CA GLN A 229 -17.39 8.80 4.39
C GLN A 229 -16.24 7.86 4.69
N SER A 230 -16.16 7.31 5.75
CA SER A 230 -15.30 6.33 6.41
C SER A 230 -14.15 5.62 5.67
N GLY A 231 -14.05 5.70 4.35
CA GLY A 231 -12.97 5.06 3.61
C GLY A 231 -11.68 5.87 3.64
N PHE A 232 -10.60 5.27 4.12
CA PHE A 232 -9.27 5.85 3.97
C PHE A 232 -8.18 4.77 3.83
N CYS A 233 -7.13 5.13 3.12
CA CYS A 233 -5.90 4.36 3.04
C CYS A 233 -4.74 5.27 3.47
N ALA A 234 -4.03 4.90 4.53
CA ALA A 234 -2.84 5.62 4.96
C ALA A 234 -1.60 4.88 4.49
N MET A 235 -0.66 5.61 3.89
CA MET A 235 0.68 5.12 3.53
C MET A 235 1.72 5.59 4.53
N ASP A 236 2.75 4.77 4.73
CA ASP A 236 3.99 5.22 5.37
C ASP A 236 5.19 4.84 4.49
N GLY A 237 6.31 5.53 4.69
CA GLY A 237 7.49 5.38 3.86
C GLY A 237 8.03 3.95 3.78
N ARG A 238 7.75 3.08 4.75
CA ARG A 238 8.13 1.66 4.73
C ARG A 238 7.25 0.86 3.78
N LEU A 239 5.94 1.11 3.86
CA LEU A 239 4.97 0.47 2.97
C LEU A 239 5.19 0.94 1.54
N TYR A 240 5.44 2.24 1.35
CA TYR A 240 5.82 2.82 0.07
C TYR A 240 7.00 2.07 -0.56
N ASN A 241 8.13 1.96 0.15
CA ASN A 241 9.31 1.28 -0.36
C ASN A 241 9.03 -0.20 -0.71
N GLY A 242 8.29 -0.92 0.14
CA GLY A 242 7.89 -2.29 -0.14
C GLY A 242 7.06 -2.43 -1.43
N MET A 243 6.11 -1.51 -1.65
CA MET A 243 5.29 -1.52 -2.88
C MET A 243 6.11 -1.15 -4.13
N VAL A 244 7.09 -0.26 -4.00
CA VAL A 244 8.04 0.06 -5.08
C VAL A 244 8.85 -1.18 -5.46
N ASP A 245 9.44 -1.86 -4.48
CA ASP A 245 10.25 -3.07 -4.71
C ASP A 245 9.40 -4.19 -5.35
N ASP A 246 8.20 -4.42 -4.85
CA ASP A 246 7.27 -5.40 -5.41
C ASP A 246 6.84 -5.04 -6.84
N SER A 247 6.66 -3.76 -7.12
CA SER A 247 6.31 -3.27 -8.46
C SER A 247 7.45 -3.48 -9.45
N TRP A 248 8.67 -3.16 -9.05
CA TRP A 248 9.88 -3.41 -9.85
C TRP A 248 10.06 -4.90 -10.16
N ASN A 249 9.91 -5.77 -9.17
CA ASN A 249 10.01 -7.20 -9.35
C ASN A 249 8.95 -7.72 -10.32
N ARG A 250 7.70 -7.30 -10.16
CA ARG A 250 6.61 -7.68 -11.09
C ARG A 250 6.83 -7.18 -12.51
N MET A 251 7.38 -5.97 -12.68
CA MET A 251 7.71 -5.46 -14.03
C MET A 251 8.82 -6.28 -14.69
N LYS A 252 9.83 -6.73 -13.94
CA LYS A 252 10.87 -7.64 -14.44
C LYS A 252 10.26 -8.97 -14.87
N ASP A 253 9.42 -9.58 -14.02
CA ASP A 253 8.76 -10.84 -14.29
C ASP A 253 7.79 -10.73 -15.49
N ALA A 254 7.00 -9.67 -15.58
CA ALA A 254 6.10 -9.44 -16.71
C ALA A 254 6.84 -9.27 -18.04
N ARG A 255 8.01 -8.62 -18.04
CA ARG A 255 8.85 -8.52 -19.25
C ARG A 255 9.45 -9.87 -19.63
N ALA A 256 9.84 -10.70 -18.66
CA ALA A 256 10.37 -12.04 -18.91
C ALA A 256 9.31 -12.99 -19.49
N ASP A 257 8.05 -12.82 -19.10
CA ASP A 257 6.92 -13.70 -19.48
C ASP A 257 6.03 -13.16 -20.62
N ASP A 258 6.33 -11.98 -21.16
CA ASP A 258 5.52 -11.39 -22.22
C ASP A 258 5.63 -12.21 -23.52
N ALA A 259 4.56 -12.93 -23.84
CA ALA A 259 4.46 -13.72 -25.07
C ALA A 259 4.59 -12.86 -26.35
N ALA A 260 4.23 -11.55 -26.26
CA ALA A 260 4.43 -10.60 -27.35
C ALA A 260 5.92 -10.27 -27.51
N TYR A 261 6.64 -10.04 -26.39
CA TYR A 261 8.08 -9.81 -26.42
C TYR A 261 8.83 -11.03 -26.94
N ARG A 262 8.51 -12.25 -26.50
CA ARG A 262 9.13 -13.48 -27.01
C ARG A 262 8.92 -13.65 -28.52
N ARG A 263 7.70 -13.41 -29.01
CA ARG A 263 7.41 -13.45 -30.46
C ARG A 263 8.20 -12.41 -31.22
N TRP A 264 8.21 -11.17 -30.70
CA TRP A 264 9.00 -10.08 -31.28
C TRP A 264 10.49 -10.44 -31.29
N PHE A 265 11.04 -10.92 -30.19
CA PHE A 265 12.44 -11.33 -30.06
C PHE A 265 12.80 -12.44 -31.07
N GLU A 266 11.98 -13.50 -31.18
CA GLU A 266 12.19 -14.58 -32.15
C GLU A 266 12.13 -14.11 -33.61
N GLN A 267 11.35 -13.10 -33.90
CA GLN A 267 11.26 -12.50 -35.23
C GLN A 267 12.45 -11.59 -35.56
N HIS A 268 13.00 -10.90 -34.55
CA HIS A 268 14.02 -9.86 -34.77
C HIS A 268 15.43 -10.26 -34.34
N ARG A 269 15.60 -11.36 -33.58
CA ARG A 269 16.94 -11.84 -33.27
C ARG A 269 17.66 -12.27 -34.54
N ALA A 270 18.95 -11.94 -34.63
CA ALA A 270 19.78 -12.36 -35.73
C ALA A 270 19.89 -13.89 -35.76
N LYS A 271 19.63 -14.49 -36.91
CA LYS A 271 19.81 -15.92 -37.17
C LYS A 271 21.24 -16.20 -37.64
N PRO A 272 21.71 -17.45 -37.61
CA PRO A 272 23.08 -17.77 -38.05
C PRO A 272 23.42 -17.27 -39.47
N GLY A 273 22.44 -17.31 -40.39
CA GLY A 273 22.61 -16.77 -41.75
C GLY A 273 22.76 -15.24 -41.76
N ASP A 274 21.97 -14.53 -40.92
CA ASP A 274 22.04 -13.07 -40.83
C ASP A 274 23.41 -12.65 -40.26
N LEU A 275 23.89 -13.35 -39.22
CA LEU A 275 25.22 -13.09 -38.63
C LEU A 275 26.33 -13.31 -39.65
N ALA A 276 26.23 -14.30 -40.50
CA ALA A 276 27.22 -14.55 -41.58
C ALA A 276 27.21 -13.36 -42.57
N CYS A 277 26.02 -12.92 -43.03
CA CYS A 277 25.91 -11.79 -43.92
C CYS A 277 26.42 -10.49 -43.27
N GLN A 278 26.14 -10.27 -41.99
CA GLN A 278 26.63 -9.09 -41.23
C GLN A 278 28.15 -9.08 -41.11
N ARG A 279 28.79 -10.24 -40.87
CA ARG A 279 30.28 -10.35 -40.86
C ARG A 279 30.91 -9.92 -42.17
N VAL A 280 30.35 -10.39 -43.29
CA VAL A 280 30.79 -10.00 -44.62
C VAL A 280 30.61 -8.50 -44.86
N ALA A 281 29.45 -7.97 -44.50
CA ALA A 281 29.18 -6.53 -44.63
C ALA A 281 30.09 -5.69 -43.73
N ALA A 282 30.33 -6.11 -42.48
CA ALA A 282 31.20 -5.41 -41.54
C ALA A 282 32.64 -5.34 -42.01
N ALA A 283 33.15 -6.37 -42.67
CA ALA A 283 34.48 -6.39 -43.26
C ALA A 283 34.65 -5.35 -44.39
N ALA A 284 33.57 -5.00 -45.06
CA ALA A 284 33.52 -4.02 -46.15
C ALA A 284 33.26 -2.56 -45.70
N PHE A 285 33.09 -2.29 -44.42
CA PHE A 285 32.85 -0.94 -43.95
C PHE A 285 34.06 0.00 -44.22
N ALA A 286 33.81 1.14 -44.83
CA ALA A 286 34.85 2.14 -45.09
C ALA A 286 35.45 2.70 -43.77
N TYR A 287 34.69 2.73 -42.70
CA TYR A 287 35.12 3.13 -41.35
C TYR A 287 34.78 2.03 -40.34
N ARG A 288 35.81 1.52 -39.67
CA ARG A 288 35.66 0.43 -38.68
C ARG A 288 36.20 0.90 -37.32
N PRO A 289 35.37 1.59 -36.54
CA PRO A 289 35.77 2.04 -35.20
C PRO A 289 36.06 0.85 -34.28
N LEU A 290 37.01 1.03 -33.36
CA LEU A 290 37.16 0.13 -32.22
C LEU A 290 36.00 0.39 -31.24
N VAL A 291 35.26 -0.67 -30.92
CA VAL A 291 34.17 -0.62 -29.95
C VAL A 291 34.67 -1.16 -28.60
N SER A 292 34.78 -0.30 -27.61
CA SER A 292 35.15 -0.71 -26.25
C SER A 292 33.90 -1.08 -25.47
N ILE A 293 33.78 -2.35 -25.08
CA ILE A 293 32.68 -2.88 -24.26
C ILE A 293 33.16 -2.91 -22.82
N VAL A 294 32.61 -2.01 -21.99
CA VAL A 294 32.96 -1.91 -20.58
C VAL A 294 31.90 -2.59 -19.74
N VAL A 295 32.29 -3.61 -18.97
CA VAL A 295 31.38 -4.38 -18.12
C VAL A 295 31.85 -4.33 -16.68
N PRO A 296 31.13 -3.65 -15.79
CA PRO A 296 31.38 -3.75 -14.36
C PRO A 296 30.89 -5.09 -13.83
N CYS A 297 31.74 -5.78 -13.08
CA CYS A 297 31.43 -7.03 -12.40
C CYS A 297 31.46 -6.82 -10.87
N TYR A 298 30.51 -7.40 -10.16
CA TYR A 298 30.49 -7.43 -8.71
C TYR A 298 29.88 -8.74 -8.24
N LYS A 299 30.69 -9.63 -7.67
CA LYS A 299 30.28 -10.97 -7.24
C LYS A 299 29.46 -11.71 -8.32
N THR A 300 29.88 -11.53 -9.56
CA THR A 300 29.16 -12.10 -10.72
C THR A 300 29.36 -13.61 -10.76
N ASP A 301 28.25 -14.34 -10.82
CA ASP A 301 28.28 -15.80 -10.96
C ASP A 301 29.02 -16.20 -12.26
N ARG A 302 29.83 -17.27 -12.19
CA ARG A 302 30.62 -17.80 -13.31
C ARG A 302 29.75 -18.18 -14.52
N VAL A 303 28.51 -18.61 -14.30
CA VAL A 303 27.58 -18.97 -15.38
C VAL A 303 27.21 -17.72 -16.19
N TYR A 304 26.82 -16.64 -15.52
CA TYR A 304 26.48 -15.37 -16.19
C TYR A 304 27.68 -14.73 -16.86
N LEU A 305 28.87 -14.79 -16.22
CA LEU A 305 30.09 -14.28 -16.84
C LEU A 305 30.43 -15.04 -18.11
N ARG A 306 30.28 -16.39 -18.11
CA ARG A 306 30.49 -17.20 -19.29
C ARG A 306 29.52 -16.86 -20.42
N GLU A 307 28.22 -16.75 -20.10
CA GLU A 307 27.18 -16.36 -21.07
C GLU A 307 27.46 -14.99 -21.68
N LEU A 308 27.91 -14.03 -20.87
CA LEU A 308 28.37 -12.72 -21.34
C LEU A 308 29.50 -12.85 -22.34
N LEU A 309 30.59 -13.60 -21.99
CA LEU A 309 31.75 -13.79 -22.86
C LEU A 309 31.34 -14.47 -24.18
N ASP A 310 30.53 -15.50 -24.11
CA ASP A 310 30.02 -16.21 -25.28
C ASP A 310 29.21 -15.30 -26.19
N SER A 311 28.38 -14.38 -25.59
CA SER A 311 27.58 -13.42 -26.34
C SER A 311 28.44 -12.38 -27.06
N VAL A 312 29.51 -11.89 -26.42
CA VAL A 312 30.47 -10.95 -27.03
C VAL A 312 31.27 -11.61 -28.13
N LEU A 313 31.76 -12.85 -27.93
CA LEU A 313 32.47 -13.59 -28.94
C LEU A 313 31.60 -13.94 -30.16
N ALA A 314 30.28 -14.07 -29.97
CA ALA A 314 29.32 -14.35 -31.03
C ALA A 314 28.99 -13.12 -31.90
N GLN A 315 29.46 -11.91 -31.57
CA GLN A 315 29.18 -10.69 -32.32
C GLN A 315 29.63 -10.81 -33.79
N SER A 316 28.86 -10.16 -34.66
CA SER A 316 29.17 -10.17 -36.10
C SER A 316 30.23 -9.11 -36.48
N TYR A 317 30.41 -8.09 -35.69
CA TYR A 317 31.47 -7.09 -35.80
C TYR A 317 32.65 -7.50 -34.94
N ASP A 318 33.86 -7.50 -35.47
CA ASP A 318 35.06 -8.13 -34.87
C ASP A 318 36.09 -7.10 -34.33
N ASN A 319 35.92 -5.80 -34.63
CA ASN A 319 36.81 -4.76 -34.13
C ASN A 319 36.34 -4.18 -32.80
N TRP A 320 36.41 -4.96 -31.74
CA TRP A 320 36.03 -4.59 -30.39
C TRP A 320 37.08 -5.03 -29.36
N GLU A 321 37.01 -4.42 -28.20
CA GLU A 321 37.73 -4.85 -26.99
C GLU A 321 36.74 -4.99 -25.83
N LEU A 322 37.00 -5.94 -24.92
CA LEU A 322 36.19 -6.16 -23.73
C LEU A 322 37.00 -5.81 -22.48
N LEU A 323 36.50 -4.85 -21.71
CA LEU A 323 37.08 -4.39 -20.47
C LEU A 323 36.20 -4.87 -19.32
N LEU A 324 36.65 -5.87 -18.56
CA LEU A 324 35.98 -6.35 -17.36
C LEU A 324 36.57 -5.59 -16.15
N MET A 325 35.71 -4.90 -15.41
CA MET A 325 36.06 -4.21 -14.17
C MET A 325 35.40 -4.95 -13.00
N ASP A 326 36.22 -5.72 -12.27
CA ASP A 326 35.72 -6.43 -11.10
C ASP A 326 35.91 -5.53 -9.85
N ALA A 327 34.77 -5.23 -9.17
CA ALA A 327 34.70 -4.49 -7.92
C ALA A 327 34.43 -5.41 -6.71
N SER A 328 34.57 -6.70 -6.86
CA SER A 328 34.37 -7.68 -5.78
C SER A 328 35.44 -7.51 -4.70
N PRO A 329 35.10 -7.57 -3.41
CA PRO A 329 36.06 -7.32 -2.31
C PRO A 329 37.07 -8.47 -2.11
N GLU A 330 36.81 -9.65 -2.66
CA GLU A 330 37.69 -10.82 -2.57
C GLU A 330 37.79 -11.49 -3.94
N TRP A 331 39.01 -11.76 -4.41
CA TRP A 331 39.26 -12.60 -5.56
C TRP A 331 39.08 -14.07 -5.13
N ASP A 332 37.97 -14.67 -5.46
CA ASP A 332 37.89 -16.13 -5.48
C ASP A 332 38.66 -16.65 -6.70
N ALA A 333 39.86 -17.15 -6.45
CA ALA A 333 40.75 -17.74 -7.44
C ALA A 333 40.21 -19.09 -7.96
#